data_a51ea2355514e15d9cb5c2a4801715b6
#
_entry.id   a51ea2355514e15d9cb5c2a4801715b6
#
_cell.length_a   1.000
_cell.length_b   1.000
_cell.length_c   1.000
_cell.angle_alpha   90.00
_cell.angle_beta   90.00
_cell.angle_gamma   90.00
#
_symmetry.space_group_name_H-M   'P 1'
#
loop_
_entity.id
_entity.type
_entity.pdbx_description
1 polymer ?
#
loop_
_entity_poly.entity_id
_entity_poly.type
_entity_poly.pdbx_seq_one_letter_code
_entity_poly.pdbx_strand_id
1 'polypeptide(L)'
;MATKTSMSVKTFLEVAPRLPVDISVLLRGKHGIGKSRLVAKIARQHKLPLIDRRLAQMSEGDVIGLPSTDGNVTRFCPPDWFMKACEEPCVLFLDELNRALPEVMQAAFQIVLDRELNGHKLHSGTRVFSAINAGSEYTVNEMDPALLRRFWTIDLEPTKEDWTAWARGKEPEDGNLDYITVDFIDSNEKWLDPPKGGDLTQVHPTRHSWERLDTSLKHFNAQLGGKADEILDANNELFYAICTGFVGVEAAMAFKDYAKNIDRQVSGEDILDNYTDKKVREKVLKLGQEKWNICIEKLNEEMDKRDKITTNNEKNVEEFMKDLPGELRVSLWSKLTAQGTKKIDLYKGTWKRCQTHILAVLGAKTKQQEAVKEETPPAAVEDVKKTSKRAKK
;
A
#
# COMPACT_ATOMS: atom_id res chain seq x y z
N MET A 1 -26.75 8.06 -15.59
CA MET A 1 -25.58 7.30 -15.09
C MET A 1 -25.24 7.89 -13.74
N ALA A 2 -25.38 7.12 -12.65
CA ALA A 2 -24.94 7.60 -11.33
C ALA A 2 -23.42 7.76 -11.36
N THR A 3 -22.94 8.93 -11.04
CA THR A 3 -21.51 9.20 -10.83
C THR A 3 -21.02 8.30 -9.71
N LYS A 4 -20.23 7.27 -10.03
CA LYS A 4 -19.56 6.46 -9.03
C LYS A 4 -18.64 7.35 -8.19
N THR A 5 -18.79 7.31 -6.90
CA THR A 5 -17.91 8.01 -5.94
C THR A 5 -16.64 7.15 -5.73
N SER A 6 -15.91 6.90 -6.81
CA SER A 6 -14.70 6.09 -6.80
C SER A 6 -13.56 6.86 -6.13
N MET A 7 -12.84 6.21 -5.21
CA MET A 7 -11.76 6.82 -4.45
C MET A 7 -10.54 5.89 -4.42
N SER A 8 -9.34 6.46 -4.62
CA SER A 8 -8.08 5.73 -4.47
C SER A 8 -7.78 5.42 -3.00
N VAL A 9 -6.93 4.43 -2.76
CA VAL A 9 -6.46 4.10 -1.40
C VAL A 9 -5.78 5.29 -0.73
N LYS A 10 -4.93 6.00 -1.47
CA LYS A 10 -4.22 7.16 -0.95
C LYS A 10 -5.19 8.23 -0.42
N THR A 11 -6.17 8.62 -1.24
CA THR A 11 -7.17 9.63 -0.84
C THR A 11 -8.01 9.15 0.33
N PHE A 12 -8.40 7.87 0.36
CA PHE A 12 -9.12 7.28 1.48
C PHE A 12 -8.35 7.40 2.80
N LEU A 13 -7.06 7.04 2.81
CA LEU A 13 -6.20 7.12 3.99
C LEU A 13 -5.91 8.56 4.44
N GLU A 14 -6.08 9.54 3.57
CA GLU A 14 -5.98 10.96 3.92
C GLU A 14 -7.28 11.51 4.52
N VAL A 15 -8.43 11.07 4.04
CA VAL A 15 -9.75 11.62 4.41
C VAL A 15 -10.36 10.89 5.61
N ALA A 16 -10.46 9.55 5.56
CA ALA A 16 -11.18 8.76 6.54
C ALA A 16 -10.69 8.96 8.00
N PRO A 17 -9.38 9.07 8.28
CA PRO A 17 -8.91 9.35 9.65
C PRO A 17 -9.34 10.70 10.20
N ARG A 18 -9.63 11.68 9.32
CA ARG A 18 -9.98 13.06 9.71
C ARG A 18 -11.48 13.29 9.86
N LEU A 19 -12.31 12.30 9.52
CA LEU A 19 -13.75 12.41 9.75
C LEU A 19 -14.06 12.50 11.25
N PRO A 20 -15.17 13.16 11.64
CA PRO A 20 -15.68 13.09 13.02
C PRO A 20 -15.87 11.63 13.47
N VAL A 21 -15.70 11.39 14.77
CA VAL A 21 -15.74 10.04 15.36
C VAL A 21 -17.13 9.38 15.20
N ASP A 22 -18.16 10.19 15.24
CA ASP A 22 -19.57 9.79 15.13
C ASP A 22 -20.01 9.43 13.71
N ILE A 23 -19.23 9.78 12.71
CA ILE A 23 -19.50 9.43 11.32
C ILE A 23 -19.07 7.97 11.06
N SER A 24 -20.06 7.12 10.79
CA SER A 24 -19.81 5.74 10.35
C SER A 24 -19.36 5.71 8.89
N VAL A 25 -18.36 4.89 8.57
CA VAL A 25 -17.75 4.79 7.24
C VAL A 25 -18.11 3.46 6.59
N LEU A 26 -18.59 3.49 5.34
CA LEU A 26 -18.87 2.30 4.54
C LEU A 26 -17.94 2.19 3.34
N LEU A 27 -17.11 1.15 3.33
CA LEU A 27 -16.25 0.79 2.20
C LEU A 27 -16.97 -0.18 1.27
N ARG A 28 -17.20 0.22 0.05
CA ARG A 28 -17.70 -0.66 -1.01
C ARG A 28 -16.57 -1.01 -1.96
N GLY A 29 -16.43 -2.27 -2.33
CA GLY A 29 -15.41 -2.67 -3.29
C GLY A 29 -15.33 -4.19 -3.45
N LYS A 30 -14.58 -4.65 -4.47
CA LYS A 30 -14.41 -6.08 -4.73
C LYS A 30 -13.80 -6.81 -3.54
N HIS A 31 -13.98 -8.15 -3.51
CA HIS A 31 -13.29 -8.98 -2.54
C HIS A 31 -11.77 -8.95 -2.77
N GLY A 32 -10.98 -9.02 -1.68
CA GLY A 32 -9.52 -9.13 -1.78
C GLY A 32 -8.76 -7.84 -2.08
N ILE A 33 -9.43 -6.67 -2.15
CA ILE A 33 -8.76 -5.38 -2.43
C ILE A 33 -8.11 -4.73 -1.20
N GLY A 34 -8.13 -5.39 -0.05
CA GLY A 34 -7.43 -4.91 1.15
C GLY A 34 -8.26 -4.03 2.08
N LYS A 35 -9.62 -4.03 2.02
CA LYS A 35 -10.49 -3.21 2.89
C LYS A 35 -10.14 -3.33 4.37
N SER A 36 -10.03 -4.55 4.89
CA SER A 36 -9.75 -4.81 6.31
C SER A 36 -8.36 -4.28 6.73
N ARG A 37 -7.36 -4.37 5.84
CA ARG A 37 -6.01 -3.82 6.09
C ARG A 37 -5.99 -2.30 6.15
N LEU A 38 -6.79 -1.65 5.31
CA LEU A 38 -6.91 -0.19 5.34
C LEU A 38 -7.52 0.29 6.65
N VAL A 39 -8.53 -0.42 7.16
CA VAL A 39 -9.12 -0.12 8.47
C VAL A 39 -8.11 -0.38 9.60
N ALA A 40 -7.34 -1.47 9.53
CA ALA A 40 -6.26 -1.74 10.49
C ALA A 40 -5.19 -0.64 10.48
N LYS A 41 -4.82 -0.14 9.29
CA LYS A 41 -3.87 0.98 9.15
C LYS A 41 -4.42 2.26 9.79
N ILE A 42 -5.71 2.55 9.62
CA ILE A 42 -6.38 3.68 10.29
C ILE A 42 -6.39 3.50 11.81
N ALA A 43 -6.71 2.31 12.32
CA ALA A 43 -6.69 2.01 13.76
C ALA A 43 -5.30 2.30 14.35
N ARG A 44 -4.24 1.86 13.68
CA ARG A 44 -2.87 2.15 14.09
C ARG A 44 -2.55 3.66 14.07
N GLN A 45 -2.94 4.38 13.02
CA GLN A 45 -2.72 5.84 12.94
C GLN A 45 -3.33 6.58 14.13
N HIS A 46 -4.49 6.11 14.59
CA HIS A 46 -5.15 6.64 15.78
C HIS A 46 -4.65 6.06 17.09
N LYS A 47 -3.77 5.05 17.06
CA LYS A 47 -3.32 4.28 18.22
C LYS A 47 -4.49 3.66 19.01
N LEU A 48 -5.50 3.21 18.28
CA LEU A 48 -6.69 2.57 18.83
C LEU A 48 -6.66 1.06 18.57
N PRO A 49 -7.16 0.23 19.51
CA PRO A 49 -7.36 -1.18 19.25
C PRO A 49 -8.38 -1.38 18.13
N LEU A 50 -8.18 -2.43 17.33
CA LEU A 50 -9.12 -2.86 16.29
C LEU A 50 -9.97 -4.02 16.79
N ILE A 51 -11.28 -3.88 16.71
CA ILE A 51 -12.26 -4.96 16.91
C ILE A 51 -12.83 -5.30 15.53
N ASP A 52 -12.36 -6.39 14.93
CA ASP A 52 -12.79 -6.87 13.61
C ASP A 52 -13.85 -7.96 13.75
N ARG A 53 -15.04 -7.78 13.13
CA ARG A 53 -16.14 -8.72 13.14
C ARG A 53 -16.65 -8.97 11.73
N ARG A 54 -16.59 -10.24 11.31
CA ARG A 54 -17.11 -10.69 10.02
C ARG A 54 -18.56 -11.13 10.18
N LEU A 55 -19.47 -10.24 9.85
CA LEU A 55 -20.90 -10.43 10.10
C LEU A 55 -21.50 -11.61 9.33
N ALA A 56 -20.94 -11.94 8.15
CA ALA A 56 -21.36 -13.12 7.38
C ALA A 56 -21.12 -14.46 8.11
N GLN A 57 -20.29 -14.49 9.13
CA GLN A 57 -19.93 -15.69 9.90
C GLN A 57 -20.57 -15.69 11.31
N MET A 58 -21.39 -14.69 11.61
CA MET A 58 -22.01 -14.50 12.93
C MET A 58 -23.48 -14.88 12.91
N SER A 59 -23.93 -15.42 14.03
CA SER A 59 -25.33 -15.63 14.33
C SER A 59 -25.94 -14.41 15.06
N GLU A 60 -27.25 -14.36 15.22
CA GLU A 60 -27.94 -13.33 16.00
C GLU A 60 -27.38 -13.23 17.43
N GLY A 61 -27.21 -14.37 18.10
CA GLY A 61 -26.67 -14.43 19.47
C GLY A 61 -25.23 -13.90 19.58
N ASP A 62 -24.40 -14.00 18.50
CA ASP A 62 -23.02 -13.47 18.48
C ASP A 62 -22.98 -11.94 18.41
N VAL A 63 -24.06 -11.30 17.94
CA VAL A 63 -24.16 -9.85 17.83
C VAL A 63 -25.03 -9.26 18.94
N ILE A 64 -26.27 -9.76 19.10
CA ILE A 64 -27.24 -9.23 20.06
C ILE A 64 -26.91 -9.67 21.49
N GLY A 65 -26.26 -10.83 21.62
CA GLY A 65 -26.05 -11.51 22.89
C GLY A 65 -27.16 -12.51 23.24
N LEU A 66 -27.01 -13.14 24.37
CA LEU A 66 -27.97 -14.15 24.83
C LEU A 66 -28.96 -13.56 25.83
N PRO A 67 -30.25 -13.95 25.75
CA PRO A 67 -31.22 -13.52 26.72
C PRO A 67 -30.96 -14.15 28.10
N SER A 68 -31.10 -13.37 29.15
CA SER A 68 -31.06 -13.76 30.53
C SER A 68 -32.31 -13.26 31.24
N THR A 69 -32.90 -14.04 32.12
CA THR A 69 -34.09 -13.66 32.90
C THR A 69 -33.67 -13.13 34.28
N ASP A 70 -34.18 -11.96 34.63
CA ASP A 70 -34.06 -11.38 35.95
C ASP A 70 -35.47 -11.11 36.50
N GLY A 71 -35.98 -12.07 37.27
CA GLY A 71 -37.39 -12.07 37.69
C GLY A 71 -38.34 -12.18 36.50
N ASN A 72 -39.19 -11.17 36.31
CA ASN A 72 -40.15 -11.09 35.20
C ASN A 72 -39.65 -10.29 33.98
N VAL A 73 -38.36 -9.95 33.95
CA VAL A 73 -37.75 -9.13 32.89
C VAL A 73 -36.72 -9.95 32.15
N THR A 74 -36.77 -9.92 30.83
CA THR A 74 -35.71 -10.46 29.98
C THR A 74 -34.67 -9.35 29.72
N ARG A 75 -33.40 -9.64 29.96
CA ARG A 75 -32.26 -8.80 29.59
C ARG A 75 -31.38 -9.55 28.62
N PHE A 76 -30.68 -8.84 27.74
CA PHE A 76 -29.68 -9.42 26.87
C PHE A 76 -28.29 -9.22 27.49
N CYS A 77 -27.51 -10.30 27.56
CA CYS A 77 -26.09 -10.24 27.90
C CYS A 77 -25.31 -9.94 26.64
N PRO A 78 -24.81 -8.74 26.45
CA PRO A 78 -24.09 -8.37 25.22
C PRO A 78 -22.79 -9.18 25.10
N PRO A 79 -22.31 -9.45 23.89
CA PRO A 79 -21.04 -10.13 23.68
C PRO A 79 -19.86 -9.28 24.17
N ASP A 80 -18.79 -9.95 24.61
CA ASP A 80 -17.62 -9.29 25.21
C ASP A 80 -16.94 -8.28 24.27
N TRP A 81 -16.91 -8.58 22.97
CA TRP A 81 -16.34 -7.68 21.97
C TRP A 81 -17.09 -6.34 21.88
N PHE A 82 -18.41 -6.35 22.06
CA PHE A 82 -19.22 -5.15 22.05
C PHE A 82 -19.03 -4.36 23.34
N MET A 83 -18.99 -5.05 24.48
CA MET A 83 -18.68 -4.40 25.77
C MET A 83 -17.33 -3.71 25.76
N LYS A 84 -16.30 -4.33 25.21
CA LYS A 84 -15.00 -3.67 25.02
C LYS A 84 -15.11 -2.37 24.21
N ALA A 85 -15.95 -2.36 23.16
CA ALA A 85 -16.18 -1.16 22.36
C ALA A 85 -17.00 -0.09 23.09
N CYS A 86 -17.73 -0.46 24.16
CA CYS A 86 -18.44 0.47 25.04
C CYS A 86 -17.54 1.06 26.13
N GLU A 87 -16.59 0.29 26.64
CA GLU A 87 -15.73 0.63 27.78
C GLU A 87 -14.54 1.49 27.35
N GLU A 88 -13.94 1.18 26.20
CA GLU A 88 -12.72 1.84 25.71
C GLU A 88 -12.85 2.30 24.25
N PRO A 89 -12.16 3.41 23.87
CA PRO A 89 -12.17 3.85 22.50
C PRO A 89 -11.47 2.84 21.60
N CYS A 90 -12.11 2.46 20.50
CA CYS A 90 -11.57 1.51 19.53
C CYS A 90 -11.98 1.87 18.11
N VAL A 91 -11.44 1.15 17.14
CA VAL A 91 -12.00 1.05 15.80
C VAL A 91 -12.82 -0.24 15.74
N LEU A 92 -14.13 -0.11 15.62
CA LEU A 92 -15.05 -1.22 15.41
C LEU A 92 -15.24 -1.41 13.90
N PHE A 93 -14.84 -2.55 13.39
CA PHE A 93 -14.95 -2.90 11.98
C PHE A 93 -15.94 -4.04 11.77
N LEU A 94 -17.01 -3.74 11.02
CA LEU A 94 -18.12 -4.67 10.69
C LEU A 94 -17.96 -5.07 9.21
N ASP A 95 -17.24 -6.17 8.98
CA ASP A 95 -16.93 -6.65 7.62
C ASP A 95 -18.04 -7.54 7.07
N GLU A 96 -18.17 -7.60 5.74
CA GLU A 96 -19.14 -8.41 4.99
C GLU A 96 -20.60 -8.12 5.37
N LEU A 97 -20.94 -6.87 5.71
CA LEU A 97 -22.26 -6.47 6.19
C LEU A 97 -23.40 -6.94 5.28
N ASN A 98 -23.25 -6.86 3.95
CA ASN A 98 -24.27 -7.27 2.97
C ASN A 98 -24.38 -8.79 2.76
N ARG A 99 -23.56 -9.60 3.44
CA ARG A 99 -23.60 -11.07 3.42
C ARG A 99 -24.12 -11.66 4.73
N ALA A 100 -24.37 -10.81 5.71
CA ALA A 100 -24.90 -11.20 7.00
C ALA A 100 -26.36 -11.67 6.87
N LEU A 101 -26.80 -12.50 7.82
CA LEU A 101 -28.21 -12.82 7.97
C LEU A 101 -29.01 -11.56 8.27
N PRO A 102 -30.31 -11.48 7.86
CA PRO A 102 -31.12 -10.28 8.07
C PRO A 102 -31.15 -9.80 9.52
N GLU A 103 -31.23 -10.70 10.47
CA GLU A 103 -31.30 -10.44 11.92
C GLU A 103 -29.97 -9.81 12.41
N VAL A 104 -28.84 -10.37 11.97
CA VAL A 104 -27.49 -9.83 12.24
C VAL A 104 -27.32 -8.45 11.63
N MET A 105 -27.84 -8.26 10.40
CA MET A 105 -27.78 -6.98 9.72
C MET A 105 -28.59 -5.91 10.46
N GLN A 106 -29.78 -6.25 10.99
CA GLN A 106 -30.60 -5.32 11.78
C GLN A 106 -29.89 -4.88 13.07
N ALA A 107 -29.24 -5.81 13.77
CA ALA A 107 -28.45 -5.48 14.97
C ALA A 107 -27.26 -4.55 14.62
N ALA A 108 -26.56 -4.83 13.53
CA ALA A 108 -25.48 -3.96 13.04
C ALA A 108 -26.00 -2.57 12.67
N PHE A 109 -27.24 -2.45 12.16
CA PHE A 109 -27.87 -1.16 11.89
C PHE A 109 -28.04 -0.33 13.15
N GLN A 110 -28.49 -0.92 14.26
CA GLN A 110 -28.61 -0.20 15.52
C GLN A 110 -27.24 0.32 15.99
N ILE A 111 -26.20 -0.50 15.89
CA ILE A 111 -24.84 -0.07 16.23
C ILE A 111 -24.39 1.12 15.36
N VAL A 112 -24.67 1.09 14.07
CA VAL A 112 -24.25 2.14 13.11
C VAL A 112 -25.06 3.42 13.29
N LEU A 113 -26.39 3.29 13.51
CA LEU A 113 -27.32 4.43 13.57
C LEU A 113 -27.28 5.12 14.93
N ASP A 114 -27.45 4.32 15.98
CA ASP A 114 -27.68 4.83 17.33
C ASP A 114 -26.42 4.77 18.19
N ARG A 115 -25.35 4.14 17.67
CA ARG A 115 -24.12 3.87 18.43
C ARG A 115 -24.41 3.13 19.73
N GLU A 116 -25.39 2.26 19.70
CA GLU A 116 -25.93 1.56 20.85
C GLU A 116 -26.43 0.18 20.44
N LEU A 117 -26.42 -0.77 21.36
CA LEU A 117 -27.08 -2.07 21.20
C LEU A 117 -27.64 -2.50 22.55
N ASN A 118 -28.95 -2.78 22.62
CA ASN A 118 -29.62 -3.27 23.81
C ASN A 118 -29.39 -2.39 25.06
N GLY A 119 -29.35 -1.08 24.92
CA GLY A 119 -29.13 -0.13 25.99
C GLY A 119 -27.66 0.14 26.36
N HIS A 120 -26.72 -0.54 25.70
CA HIS A 120 -25.29 -0.32 25.88
C HIS A 120 -24.74 0.59 24.78
N LYS A 121 -24.19 1.75 25.15
CA LYS A 121 -23.67 2.76 24.20
C LYS A 121 -22.21 2.55 23.93
N LEU A 122 -21.81 2.67 22.67
CA LEU A 122 -20.40 2.70 22.30
C LEU A 122 -19.69 3.85 22.99
N HIS A 123 -18.42 3.65 23.35
CA HIS A 123 -17.57 4.70 23.86
C HIS A 123 -17.53 5.89 22.89
N SER A 124 -17.55 7.11 23.40
CA SER A 124 -17.60 8.33 22.56
C SER A 124 -16.42 8.48 21.59
N GLY A 125 -15.30 7.84 21.89
CA GLY A 125 -14.10 7.80 21.03
C GLY A 125 -14.08 6.61 20.05
N THR A 126 -15.05 5.71 20.07
CA THR A 126 -15.10 4.54 19.18
C THR A 126 -15.50 4.95 17.77
N ARG A 127 -14.70 4.57 16.77
CA ARG A 127 -14.96 4.81 15.33
C ARG A 127 -15.57 3.56 14.70
N VAL A 128 -16.65 3.72 13.93
CA VAL A 128 -17.31 2.60 13.26
C VAL A 128 -16.97 2.60 11.77
N PHE A 129 -16.43 1.50 11.31
CA PHE A 129 -16.20 1.20 9.90
C PHE A 129 -17.00 -0.05 9.51
N SER A 130 -17.53 -0.04 8.31
CA SER A 130 -18.20 -1.23 7.73
C SER A 130 -17.69 -1.47 6.33
N ALA A 131 -17.73 -2.72 5.88
CA ALA A 131 -17.39 -3.06 4.52
C ALA A 131 -18.45 -3.95 3.87
N ILE A 132 -18.65 -3.74 2.57
CA ILE A 132 -19.46 -4.58 1.71
C ILE A 132 -18.70 -4.99 0.47
N ASN A 133 -19.01 -6.17 -0.03
CA ASN A 133 -18.48 -6.64 -1.30
C ASN A 133 -19.40 -6.16 -2.43
N ALA A 134 -18.82 -5.40 -3.37
CA ALA A 134 -19.50 -4.94 -4.57
C ALA A 134 -19.15 -5.86 -5.74
N GLY A 135 -20.14 -6.45 -6.38
CA GLY A 135 -19.98 -7.32 -7.55
C GLY A 135 -21.20 -8.21 -7.71
N SER A 136 -21.55 -8.52 -8.97
CA SER A 136 -22.67 -9.42 -9.32
C SER A 136 -22.32 -10.91 -9.12
N GLU A 137 -21.11 -11.19 -8.68
CA GLU A 137 -20.58 -12.56 -8.56
C GLU A 137 -21.02 -13.26 -7.27
N TYR A 138 -21.67 -12.54 -6.34
CA TYR A 138 -22.08 -13.06 -5.05
C TYR A 138 -23.56 -12.83 -4.80
N THR A 139 -24.21 -13.81 -4.16
CA THR A 139 -25.53 -13.60 -3.53
C THR A 139 -25.36 -12.62 -2.39
N VAL A 140 -25.78 -11.38 -2.57
CA VAL A 140 -25.71 -10.32 -1.57
C VAL A 140 -27.12 -9.78 -1.30
N ASN A 141 -27.40 -9.48 -0.04
CA ASN A 141 -28.62 -8.78 0.32
C ASN A 141 -28.54 -7.32 -0.15
N GLU A 142 -29.63 -6.81 -0.70
CA GLU A 142 -29.76 -5.38 -0.99
C GLU A 142 -29.78 -4.63 0.35
N MET A 143 -28.96 -3.58 0.42
CA MET A 143 -28.91 -2.75 1.61
C MET A 143 -30.04 -1.72 1.58
N ASP A 144 -30.69 -1.56 2.73
CA ASP A 144 -31.74 -0.54 2.89
C ASP A 144 -31.14 0.86 2.57
N PRO A 145 -31.79 1.62 1.66
CA PRO A 145 -31.39 2.98 1.35
C PRO A 145 -31.33 3.93 2.56
N ALA A 146 -32.15 3.70 3.58
CA ALA A 146 -32.13 4.46 4.82
C ALA A 146 -30.82 4.24 5.60
N LEU A 147 -30.31 3.02 5.61
CA LEU A 147 -29.02 2.70 6.20
C LEU A 147 -27.87 3.36 5.43
N LEU A 148 -27.89 3.24 4.09
CA LEU A 148 -26.82 3.82 3.26
C LEU A 148 -26.64 5.33 3.48
N ARG A 149 -27.73 6.04 3.77
CA ARG A 149 -27.71 7.48 4.06
C ARG A 149 -27.02 7.85 5.40
N ARG A 150 -26.79 6.88 6.25
CA ARG A 150 -26.18 7.07 7.59
C ARG A 150 -24.66 6.86 7.57
N PHE A 151 -24.14 6.40 6.42
CA PHE A 151 -22.72 6.24 6.21
C PHE A 151 -22.14 7.35 5.36
N TRP A 152 -20.92 7.71 5.64
CA TRP A 152 -20.03 8.22 4.62
C TRP A 152 -19.59 7.03 3.74
N THR A 153 -20.19 6.92 2.57
CA THR A 153 -20.03 5.75 1.69
C THR A 153 -19.07 6.06 0.56
N ILE A 154 -18.12 5.18 0.33
CA ILE A 154 -17.16 5.27 -0.75
C ILE A 154 -17.06 3.97 -1.56
N ASP A 155 -16.85 4.09 -2.86
CA ASP A 155 -16.43 3.01 -3.74
C ASP A 155 -14.89 3.00 -3.78
N LEU A 156 -14.28 1.97 -3.18
CA LEU A 156 -12.83 1.82 -3.15
C LEU A 156 -12.37 1.09 -4.42
N GLU A 157 -11.60 1.78 -5.25
CA GLU A 157 -10.99 1.23 -6.46
C GLU A 157 -9.47 1.42 -6.40
N PRO A 158 -8.73 0.49 -5.76
CA PRO A 158 -7.28 0.57 -5.68
C PRO A 158 -6.65 0.49 -7.07
N THR A 159 -5.73 1.39 -7.36
CA THR A 159 -4.95 1.36 -8.60
C THR A 159 -3.81 0.32 -8.52
N LYS A 160 -3.09 0.11 -9.62
CA LYS A 160 -1.86 -0.68 -9.65
C LYS A 160 -0.80 -0.01 -8.75
N GLU A 161 -0.69 1.31 -8.81
CA GLU A 161 0.26 2.09 -8.02
C GLU A 161 -0.02 1.96 -6.52
N ASP A 162 -1.29 1.95 -6.09
CA ASP A 162 -1.67 1.70 -4.70
C ASP A 162 -1.21 0.31 -4.23
N TRP A 163 -1.39 -0.72 -5.08
CA TRP A 163 -0.95 -2.07 -4.77
C TRP A 163 0.58 -2.17 -4.73
N THR A 164 1.27 -1.58 -5.71
CA THR A 164 2.73 -1.59 -5.78
C THR A 164 3.35 -0.88 -4.58
N ALA A 165 2.79 0.27 -4.17
CA ALA A 165 3.24 0.98 -2.98
C ALA A 165 3.06 0.15 -1.69
N TRP A 166 1.90 -0.51 -1.56
CA TRP A 166 1.63 -1.43 -0.45
C TRP A 166 2.57 -2.64 -0.49
N ALA A 167 2.80 -3.24 -1.66
CA ALA A 167 3.62 -4.43 -1.82
C ALA A 167 5.10 -4.19 -1.45
N ARG A 168 5.61 -2.97 -1.74
CA ARG A 168 6.97 -2.53 -1.37
C ARG A 168 7.08 -2.01 0.07
N GLY A 169 5.96 -1.70 0.72
CA GLY A 169 5.94 -1.16 2.06
C GLY A 169 6.45 -2.15 3.11
N LYS A 170 6.98 -1.64 4.22
CA LYS A 170 7.60 -2.43 5.30
C LYS A 170 6.85 -2.29 6.63
N GLU A 171 5.77 -1.50 6.66
CA GLU A 171 4.92 -1.42 7.84
C GLU A 171 4.17 -2.74 8.05
N PRO A 172 3.75 -3.09 9.28
CA PRO A 172 3.10 -4.38 9.58
C PRO A 172 1.86 -4.71 8.75
N GLU A 173 1.14 -3.71 8.24
CA GLU A 173 0.00 -3.92 7.33
C GLU A 173 0.39 -3.93 5.85
N ASP A 174 1.65 -3.61 5.53
CA ASP A 174 2.15 -3.61 4.16
C ASP A 174 2.53 -5.04 3.73
N GLY A 175 2.76 -5.20 2.43
CA GLY A 175 3.00 -6.52 1.84
C GLY A 175 4.40 -7.04 2.07
N ASN A 176 5.41 -6.17 2.05
CA ASN A 176 6.83 -6.52 2.07
C ASN A 176 7.18 -7.67 1.10
N LEU A 177 6.64 -7.59 -0.14
CA LEU A 177 6.85 -8.61 -1.15
C LEU A 177 8.26 -8.53 -1.73
N ASP A 178 8.74 -9.67 -2.28
CA ASP A 178 9.99 -9.70 -3.04
C ASP A 178 9.89 -8.77 -4.25
N TYR A 179 10.98 -8.09 -4.55
CA TYR A 179 11.05 -7.14 -5.65
C TYR A 179 10.72 -7.77 -7.01
N ILE A 180 11.02 -9.07 -7.22
CA ILE A 180 10.72 -9.79 -8.46
C ILE A 180 9.21 -9.90 -8.64
N THR A 181 8.48 -10.21 -7.57
CA THR A 181 7.02 -10.29 -7.60
C THR A 181 6.41 -8.94 -7.93
N VAL A 182 6.89 -7.88 -7.27
CA VAL A 182 6.38 -6.53 -7.47
C VAL A 182 6.71 -5.99 -8.87
N ASP A 183 7.94 -6.17 -9.33
CA ASP A 183 8.41 -5.69 -10.63
C ASP A 183 7.72 -6.44 -11.79
N PHE A 184 7.44 -7.74 -11.60
CA PHE A 184 6.64 -8.50 -12.57
C PHE A 184 5.24 -7.90 -12.74
N ILE A 185 4.54 -7.60 -11.67
CA ILE A 185 3.20 -7.02 -11.72
C ILE A 185 3.24 -5.58 -12.23
N ASP A 186 4.23 -4.80 -11.83
CA ASP A 186 4.40 -3.43 -12.31
C ASP A 186 4.57 -3.37 -13.83
N SER A 187 5.34 -4.32 -14.38
CA SER A 187 5.55 -4.48 -15.82
C SER A 187 4.40 -5.18 -16.55
N ASN A 188 3.54 -5.93 -15.85
CA ASN A 188 2.51 -6.79 -16.43
C ASN A 188 1.17 -6.68 -15.69
N GLU A 189 0.58 -5.49 -15.65
CA GLU A 189 -0.64 -5.18 -14.91
C GLU A 189 -1.82 -6.15 -15.15
N LYS A 190 -1.89 -6.74 -16.34
CA LYS A 190 -2.93 -7.71 -16.70
C LYS A 190 -3.02 -8.93 -15.78
N TRP A 191 -1.95 -9.23 -15.04
CA TRP A 191 -1.87 -10.35 -14.09
C TRP A 191 -2.18 -9.95 -12.64
N LEU A 192 -2.47 -8.66 -12.36
CA LEU A 192 -2.78 -8.21 -11.01
C LEU A 192 -4.15 -8.66 -10.53
N ASP A 193 -5.13 -8.58 -11.41
CA ASP A 193 -6.53 -8.91 -11.12
C ASP A 193 -7.04 -9.98 -12.10
N PRO A 194 -8.11 -10.74 -11.75
CA PRO A 194 -8.66 -11.76 -12.63
C PRO A 194 -9.19 -11.15 -13.94
N PRO A 195 -9.11 -11.88 -15.05
CA PRO A 195 -9.63 -11.42 -16.32
C PRO A 195 -11.15 -11.20 -16.26
N LYS A 196 -11.64 -10.19 -16.96
CA LYS A 196 -13.09 -9.91 -17.02
C LYS A 196 -13.79 -11.08 -17.73
N GLY A 197 -14.76 -11.69 -17.07
CA GLY A 197 -15.52 -12.82 -17.61
C GLY A 197 -14.76 -14.15 -17.58
N GLY A 198 -13.70 -14.27 -16.78
CA GLY A 198 -13.00 -15.52 -16.54
C GLY A 198 -13.87 -16.60 -15.90
N ASP A 199 -13.52 -17.85 -16.16
CA ASP A 199 -14.19 -19.02 -15.57
C ASP A 199 -13.93 -19.05 -14.04
N LEU A 200 -14.99 -18.89 -13.25
CA LEU A 200 -14.93 -18.87 -11.79
C LEU A 200 -14.49 -20.21 -11.17
N THR A 201 -14.46 -21.30 -11.94
CA THR A 201 -13.97 -22.60 -11.47
C THR A 201 -12.45 -22.75 -11.58
N GLN A 202 -11.79 -21.85 -12.29
CA GLN A 202 -10.34 -21.86 -12.48
C GLN A 202 -9.64 -20.93 -11.49
N VAL A 203 -8.37 -21.25 -11.20
CA VAL A 203 -7.50 -20.37 -10.42
C VAL A 203 -7.06 -19.19 -11.26
N HIS A 204 -7.40 -17.99 -10.80
CA HIS A 204 -7.01 -16.74 -11.44
C HIS A 204 -6.14 -15.90 -10.50
N PRO A 205 -5.23 -15.09 -11.05
CA PRO A 205 -4.44 -14.17 -10.24
C PRO A 205 -5.34 -13.12 -9.58
N THR A 206 -5.04 -12.81 -8.33
CA THR A 206 -5.68 -11.75 -7.55
C THR A 206 -4.60 -11.05 -6.73
N ARG A 207 -4.89 -9.82 -6.29
CA ARG A 207 -3.98 -9.05 -5.41
C ARG A 207 -3.57 -9.83 -4.17
N HIS A 208 -4.50 -10.58 -3.59
CA HIS A 208 -4.25 -11.42 -2.41
C HIS A 208 -3.48 -12.71 -2.76
N SER A 209 -3.74 -13.32 -3.92
CA SER A 209 -3.03 -14.54 -4.30
C SER A 209 -1.54 -14.29 -4.58
N TRP A 210 -1.17 -13.11 -5.09
CA TRP A 210 0.22 -12.72 -5.25
C TRP A 210 0.96 -12.59 -3.91
N GLU A 211 0.31 -12.04 -2.91
CA GLU A 211 0.87 -11.97 -1.56
C GLU A 211 1.11 -13.37 -0.97
N ARG A 212 0.10 -14.23 -1.07
CA ARG A 212 0.22 -15.61 -0.57
C ARG A 212 1.27 -16.40 -1.32
N LEU A 213 1.38 -16.20 -2.64
CA LEU A 213 2.41 -16.80 -3.47
C LEU A 213 3.80 -16.37 -3.02
N ASP A 214 4.03 -15.07 -2.89
CA ASP A 214 5.31 -14.50 -2.46
C ASP A 214 5.74 -15.05 -1.10
N THR A 215 4.84 -15.01 -0.13
CA THR A 215 5.07 -15.58 1.22
C THR A 215 5.42 -17.07 1.16
N SER A 216 4.72 -17.84 0.31
CA SER A 216 4.97 -19.26 0.16
C SER A 216 6.34 -19.51 -0.49
N LEU A 217 6.67 -18.77 -1.55
CA LEU A 217 7.97 -18.92 -2.22
C LEU A 217 9.14 -18.55 -1.30
N LYS A 218 9.01 -17.52 -0.48
CA LYS A 218 10.00 -17.17 0.55
C LYS A 218 10.16 -18.27 1.60
N HIS A 219 9.03 -18.81 2.05
CA HIS A 219 9.06 -19.91 3.03
C HIS A 219 9.78 -21.15 2.49
N PHE A 220 9.47 -21.57 1.26
CA PHE A 220 10.15 -22.68 0.60
C PHE A 220 11.64 -22.40 0.37
N ASN A 221 11.99 -21.18 -0.04
CA ASN A 221 13.39 -20.80 -0.21
C ASN A 221 14.18 -20.91 1.09
N ALA A 222 13.63 -20.42 2.21
CA ALA A 222 14.25 -20.53 3.53
C ALA A 222 14.41 -21.98 3.99
N GLN A 223 13.43 -22.86 3.74
CA GLN A 223 13.52 -24.30 4.05
C GLN A 223 14.62 -24.99 3.26
N LEU A 224 14.95 -24.53 2.07
CA LEU A 224 16.01 -25.06 1.21
C LEU A 224 17.38 -24.40 1.46
N GLY A 225 17.50 -23.58 2.52
CA GLY A 225 18.74 -22.93 2.91
C GLY A 225 19.02 -21.59 2.21
N GLY A 226 18.03 -21.05 1.47
CA GLY A 226 18.08 -19.70 0.91
C GLY A 226 17.74 -18.61 1.92
N LYS A 227 17.82 -17.36 1.51
CA LYS A 227 17.48 -16.21 2.37
C LYS A 227 15.96 -16.12 2.56
N ALA A 228 15.53 -15.80 3.78
CA ALA A 228 14.11 -15.76 4.15
C ALA A 228 13.32 -14.60 3.52
N ASP A 229 13.99 -13.58 3.02
CA ASP A 229 13.43 -12.40 2.36
C ASP A 229 13.41 -12.50 0.82
N GLU A 230 14.01 -13.56 0.25
CA GLU A 230 14.03 -13.82 -1.19
C GLU A 230 13.06 -14.96 -1.55
N ILE A 231 12.38 -14.85 -2.70
CA ILE A 231 11.56 -15.94 -3.22
C ILE A 231 12.42 -17.08 -3.75
N LEU A 232 11.84 -18.28 -3.82
CA LEU A 232 12.47 -19.49 -4.39
C LEU A 232 12.98 -19.20 -5.81
N ASP A 233 14.12 -19.79 -6.15
CA ASP A 233 14.68 -19.69 -7.51
C ASP A 233 13.72 -20.27 -8.56
N ALA A 234 13.48 -19.50 -9.63
CA ALA A 234 12.60 -19.91 -10.73
C ALA A 234 13.10 -21.14 -11.52
N ASN A 235 14.36 -21.55 -11.36
CA ASN A 235 14.90 -22.78 -11.89
C ASN A 235 14.59 -24.01 -11.01
N ASN A 236 14.13 -23.81 -9.79
CA ASN A 236 13.70 -24.89 -8.92
C ASN A 236 12.44 -25.57 -9.51
N GLU A 237 12.40 -26.89 -9.44
CA GLU A 237 11.28 -27.69 -9.98
C GLU A 237 9.95 -27.36 -9.32
N LEU A 238 9.96 -27.03 -8.02
CA LEU A 238 8.76 -26.71 -7.26
C LEU A 238 8.19 -25.32 -7.58
N PHE A 239 8.99 -24.38 -8.11
CA PHE A 239 8.58 -23.00 -8.34
C PHE A 239 7.28 -22.91 -9.15
N TYR A 240 7.22 -23.60 -10.30
CA TYR A 240 6.06 -23.55 -11.18
C TYR A 240 4.81 -24.19 -10.54
N ALA A 241 4.98 -25.32 -9.85
CA ALA A 241 3.88 -26.00 -9.17
C ALA A 241 3.26 -25.13 -8.07
N ILE A 242 4.10 -24.43 -7.30
CA ILE A 242 3.63 -23.49 -6.27
C ILE A 242 2.89 -22.31 -6.93
N CYS A 243 3.45 -21.73 -7.98
CA CYS A 243 2.84 -20.61 -8.68
C CYS A 243 1.46 -20.96 -9.25
N THR A 244 1.32 -22.11 -9.93
CA THR A 244 0.04 -22.50 -10.56
C THR A 244 -1.10 -22.64 -9.58
N GLY A 245 -0.82 -23.09 -8.35
CA GLY A 245 -1.82 -23.21 -7.29
C GLY A 245 -2.37 -21.88 -6.77
N PHE A 246 -1.62 -20.77 -6.92
CA PHE A 246 -2.05 -19.47 -6.44
C PHE A 246 -2.55 -18.54 -7.53
N VAL A 247 -1.93 -18.56 -8.71
CA VAL A 247 -2.20 -17.56 -9.75
C VAL A 247 -2.66 -18.16 -11.09
N GLY A 248 -2.80 -19.46 -11.15
CA GLY A 248 -3.21 -20.18 -12.36
C GLY A 248 -2.07 -20.40 -13.37
N VAL A 249 -2.33 -21.21 -14.38
CA VAL A 249 -1.31 -21.74 -15.31
C VAL A 249 -0.64 -20.61 -16.11
N GLU A 250 -1.43 -19.72 -16.70
CA GLU A 250 -0.92 -18.68 -17.60
C GLU A 250 -0.06 -17.64 -16.86
N ALA A 251 -0.56 -17.13 -15.71
CA ALA A 251 0.18 -16.19 -14.89
C ALA A 251 1.45 -16.82 -14.29
N ALA A 252 1.37 -18.09 -13.87
CA ALA A 252 2.50 -18.85 -13.35
C ALA A 252 3.61 -19.03 -14.39
N MET A 253 3.25 -19.33 -15.65
CA MET A 253 4.21 -19.46 -16.75
C MET A 253 4.89 -18.12 -17.03
N ALA A 254 4.10 -17.05 -17.17
CA ALA A 254 4.62 -15.70 -17.41
C ALA A 254 5.54 -15.23 -16.27
N PHE A 255 5.17 -15.51 -15.02
CA PHE A 255 5.98 -15.15 -13.85
C PHE A 255 7.28 -15.95 -13.78
N LYS A 256 7.22 -17.25 -14.05
CA LYS A 256 8.42 -18.10 -14.09
C LYS A 256 9.41 -17.62 -15.15
N ASP A 257 8.94 -17.33 -16.36
CA ASP A 257 9.79 -16.83 -17.43
C ASP A 257 10.39 -15.46 -17.09
N TYR A 258 9.61 -14.59 -16.51
CA TYR A 258 10.08 -13.30 -16.02
C TYR A 258 11.16 -13.48 -14.93
N ALA A 259 10.90 -14.29 -13.90
CA ALA A 259 11.81 -14.52 -12.79
C ALA A 259 13.12 -15.22 -13.22
N LYS A 260 13.09 -16.08 -14.26
CA LYS A 260 14.29 -16.67 -14.84
C LYS A 260 15.17 -15.65 -15.56
N ASN A 261 14.55 -14.71 -16.27
CA ASN A 261 15.23 -13.71 -17.07
C ASN A 261 15.67 -12.48 -16.25
N ILE A 262 15.17 -12.36 -15.03
CA ILE A 262 15.67 -11.35 -14.11
C ILE A 262 17.09 -11.74 -13.68
N ASP A 263 18.03 -10.88 -14.00
CA ASP A 263 19.41 -11.05 -13.55
C ASP A 263 19.47 -10.76 -12.03
N ARG A 264 19.30 -11.80 -11.21
CA ARG A 264 19.44 -11.75 -9.76
C ARG A 264 20.88 -11.38 -9.30
N GLN A 265 21.78 -11.21 -10.27
CA GLN A 265 23.22 -11.17 -10.05
C GLN A 265 23.73 -9.87 -9.42
N VAL A 266 22.90 -8.87 -9.15
CA VAL A 266 23.36 -7.65 -8.48
C VAL A 266 22.64 -7.49 -7.15
N SER A 267 23.34 -7.86 -6.06
CA SER A 267 22.89 -7.61 -4.70
C SER A 267 23.31 -6.22 -4.22
N GLY A 268 22.71 -5.73 -3.13
CA GLY A 268 23.18 -4.52 -2.44
C GLY A 268 24.62 -4.66 -1.96
N GLU A 269 25.01 -5.87 -1.54
CA GLU A 269 26.37 -6.23 -1.16
C GLU A 269 27.33 -6.14 -2.34
N ASP A 270 26.97 -6.60 -3.54
CA ASP A 270 27.80 -6.46 -4.74
C ASP A 270 28.08 -4.99 -5.04
N ILE A 271 27.07 -4.13 -4.93
CA ILE A 271 27.23 -2.69 -5.16
C ILE A 271 28.08 -2.05 -4.07
N LEU A 272 27.83 -2.39 -2.80
CA LEU A 272 28.53 -1.80 -1.68
C LEU A 272 29.99 -2.24 -1.61
N ASP A 273 30.27 -3.51 -1.79
CA ASP A 273 31.59 -4.10 -1.57
C ASP A 273 32.43 -4.22 -2.85
N ASN A 274 31.80 -4.37 -4.03
CA ASN A 274 32.46 -4.79 -5.25
C ASN A 274 32.12 -3.96 -6.51
N TYR A 275 31.48 -2.77 -6.41
CA TYR A 275 31.06 -2.02 -7.58
C TYR A 275 32.20 -1.58 -8.51
N THR A 276 33.39 -1.35 -7.97
CA THR A 276 34.60 -1.04 -8.74
C THR A 276 35.13 -2.24 -9.54
N ASP A 277 34.66 -3.48 -9.26
CA ASP A 277 34.92 -4.62 -10.13
C ASP A 277 34.18 -4.44 -11.46
N LYS A 278 34.92 -4.58 -12.55
CA LYS A 278 34.42 -4.40 -13.93
C LYS A 278 33.23 -5.31 -14.23
N LYS A 279 33.21 -6.52 -13.69
CA LYS A 279 32.12 -7.48 -13.90
C LYS A 279 30.81 -7.04 -13.22
N VAL A 280 30.90 -6.55 -11.98
CA VAL A 280 29.71 -6.03 -11.25
C VAL A 280 29.18 -4.78 -11.93
N ARG A 281 30.07 -3.83 -12.25
CA ARG A 281 29.71 -2.58 -12.93
C ARG A 281 29.04 -2.82 -14.29
N GLU A 282 29.61 -3.69 -15.14
CA GLU A 282 29.01 -4.03 -16.43
C GLU A 282 27.62 -4.68 -16.29
N LYS A 283 27.39 -5.49 -15.27
CA LYS A 283 26.07 -6.08 -14.97
C LYS A 283 25.05 -5.00 -14.64
N VAL A 284 25.40 -4.08 -13.74
CA VAL A 284 24.52 -2.97 -13.36
C VAL A 284 24.20 -2.08 -14.56
N LEU A 285 25.19 -1.73 -15.37
CA LEU A 285 25.00 -0.89 -16.56
C LEU A 285 24.10 -1.56 -17.62
N LYS A 286 24.09 -2.89 -17.71
CA LYS A 286 23.21 -3.66 -18.62
C LYS A 286 21.76 -3.72 -18.16
N LEU A 287 21.46 -3.46 -16.86
CA LEU A 287 20.09 -3.57 -16.31
C LEU A 287 19.12 -2.51 -16.87
N GLY A 288 19.59 -1.43 -17.48
CA GLY A 288 18.77 -0.31 -17.95
C GLY A 288 18.29 0.61 -16.82
N GLN A 289 17.82 1.78 -17.20
CA GLN A 289 17.51 2.88 -16.25
C GLN A 289 16.35 2.55 -15.30
N GLU A 290 15.38 1.76 -15.74
CA GLU A 290 14.20 1.38 -14.93
C GLU A 290 14.58 0.52 -13.71
N LYS A 291 15.62 -0.30 -13.83
CA LYS A 291 16.08 -1.22 -12.75
C LYS A 291 17.07 -0.56 -11.78
N TRP A 292 17.58 0.61 -12.09
CA TRP A 292 18.53 1.29 -11.21
C TRP A 292 17.92 1.78 -9.91
N ASN A 293 16.62 2.07 -9.87
CA ASN A 293 15.92 2.35 -8.61
C ASN A 293 15.98 1.17 -7.64
N ILE A 294 15.85 -0.05 -8.16
CA ILE A 294 15.96 -1.28 -7.37
C ILE A 294 17.38 -1.44 -6.82
N CYS A 295 18.39 -1.15 -7.64
CA CYS A 295 19.78 -1.16 -7.19
C CYS A 295 20.04 -0.14 -6.05
N ILE A 296 19.44 1.05 -6.13
CA ILE A 296 19.52 2.07 -5.09
C ILE A 296 18.85 1.59 -3.79
N GLU A 297 17.69 0.94 -3.89
CA GLU A 297 16.98 0.40 -2.72
C GLU A 297 17.80 -0.71 -2.04
N LYS A 298 18.29 -1.67 -2.83
CA LYS A 298 19.13 -2.76 -2.32
C LYS A 298 20.43 -2.25 -1.67
N LEU A 299 21.08 -1.26 -2.29
CA LEU A 299 22.26 -0.61 -1.71
C LEU A 299 21.94 0.02 -0.36
N ASN A 300 20.85 0.78 -0.26
CA ASN A 300 20.47 1.41 1.01
C ASN A 300 20.14 0.38 2.09
N GLU A 301 19.41 -0.69 1.74
CA GLU A 301 19.11 -1.78 2.67
C GLU A 301 20.38 -2.46 3.19
N GLU A 302 21.36 -2.67 2.31
CA GLU A 302 22.62 -3.27 2.72
C GLU A 302 23.44 -2.33 3.58
N MET A 303 23.52 -1.03 3.23
CA MET A 303 24.18 -0.02 4.06
C MET A 303 23.53 0.06 5.46
N ASP A 304 22.21 -0.10 5.54
CA ASP A 304 21.48 -0.07 6.81
C ASP A 304 21.74 -1.26 7.72
N LYS A 305 22.12 -2.39 7.17
CA LYS A 305 22.50 -3.59 7.92
C LYS A 305 23.93 -3.50 8.50
N ARG A 306 24.78 -2.60 7.97
CA ARG A 306 26.19 -2.49 8.34
C ARG A 306 26.38 -1.62 9.58
N ASP A 307 27.18 -2.09 10.51
CA ASP A 307 27.62 -1.29 11.67
C ASP A 307 28.78 -0.35 11.32
N LYS A 308 29.49 -0.62 10.21
CA LYS A 308 30.62 0.17 9.76
C LYS A 308 30.70 0.21 8.23
N ILE A 309 30.92 1.38 7.68
CA ILE A 309 31.21 1.61 6.26
C ILE A 309 32.71 1.83 6.10
N THR A 310 33.34 1.04 5.25
CA THR A 310 34.79 1.13 4.97
C THR A 310 35.08 2.15 3.88
N THR A 311 36.32 2.62 3.77
CA THR A 311 36.75 3.50 2.69
C THR A 311 36.56 2.88 1.29
N ASN A 312 36.60 1.53 1.19
CA ASN A 312 36.33 0.84 -0.06
C ASN A 312 34.83 0.89 -0.41
N ASN A 313 33.94 0.69 0.58
CA ASN A 313 32.49 0.86 0.40
C ASN A 313 32.16 2.29 -0.08
N GLU A 314 32.76 3.31 0.54
CA GLU A 314 32.58 4.70 0.12
C GLU A 314 32.97 4.95 -1.35
N LYS A 315 34.08 4.35 -1.81
CA LYS A 315 34.49 4.42 -3.21
C LYS A 315 33.51 3.73 -4.15
N ASN A 316 33.02 2.55 -3.77
CA ASN A 316 32.06 1.81 -4.56
C ASN A 316 30.76 2.58 -4.73
N VAL A 317 30.25 3.20 -3.65
CA VAL A 317 29.05 4.04 -3.70
C VAL A 317 29.27 5.30 -4.55
N GLU A 318 30.46 5.90 -4.46
CA GLU A 318 30.84 7.05 -5.30
C GLU A 318 30.84 6.68 -6.80
N GLU A 319 31.46 5.55 -7.19
CA GLU A 319 31.48 5.09 -8.58
C GLU A 319 30.08 4.71 -9.08
N PHE A 320 29.28 4.05 -8.25
CA PHE A 320 27.88 3.77 -8.56
C PHE A 320 27.09 5.06 -8.80
N MET A 321 27.27 6.07 -7.95
CA MET A 321 26.61 7.37 -8.13
C MET A 321 27.03 8.08 -9.43
N LYS A 322 28.28 7.95 -9.88
CA LYS A 322 28.73 8.52 -11.14
C LYS A 322 28.02 7.95 -12.36
N ASP A 323 27.68 6.66 -12.30
CA ASP A 323 27.00 5.96 -13.40
C ASP A 323 25.49 6.23 -13.43
N LEU A 324 24.90 6.69 -12.33
CA LEU A 324 23.47 6.99 -12.26
C LEU A 324 23.07 8.22 -13.09
N PRO A 325 21.90 8.25 -13.74
CA PRO A 325 21.30 9.47 -14.28
C PRO A 325 21.10 10.54 -13.21
N GLY A 326 21.11 11.82 -13.63
CA GLY A 326 21.04 12.95 -12.71
C GLY A 326 19.89 12.91 -11.70
N GLU A 327 18.70 12.44 -12.11
CA GLU A 327 17.54 12.32 -11.23
C GLU A 327 17.73 11.23 -10.17
N LEU A 328 18.33 10.12 -10.54
CA LEU A 328 18.59 9.00 -9.63
C LEU A 328 19.76 9.31 -8.68
N ARG A 329 20.73 10.16 -9.09
CA ARG A 329 21.75 10.67 -8.17
C ARG A 329 21.11 11.45 -7.02
N VAL A 330 20.14 12.32 -7.35
CA VAL A 330 19.41 13.09 -6.33
C VAL A 330 18.59 12.16 -5.42
N SER A 331 17.95 11.11 -5.97
CA SER A 331 17.21 10.11 -5.20
C SER A 331 18.14 9.37 -4.24
N LEU A 332 19.28 8.85 -4.69
CA LEU A 332 20.27 8.19 -3.84
C LEU A 332 20.78 9.13 -2.74
N TRP A 333 21.13 10.37 -3.11
CA TRP A 333 21.58 11.39 -2.17
C TRP A 333 20.52 11.67 -1.08
N SER A 334 19.29 11.85 -1.48
CA SER A 334 18.19 12.09 -0.55
C SER A 334 18.02 10.94 0.45
N LYS A 335 18.13 9.70 0.00
CA LYS A 335 18.08 8.51 0.87
C LYS A 335 19.26 8.44 1.82
N LEU A 336 20.46 8.75 1.36
CA LEU A 336 21.67 8.78 2.20
C LEU A 336 21.60 9.87 3.29
N THR A 337 20.91 10.99 3.02
CA THR A 337 20.79 12.13 3.93
C THR A 337 19.57 12.11 4.82
N ALA A 338 18.50 11.39 4.44
CA ALA A 338 17.23 11.31 5.18
C ALA A 338 17.29 10.39 6.41
N GLN A 339 18.35 9.66 6.59
CA GLN A 339 18.47 8.72 7.70
C GLN A 339 18.74 9.44 9.02
N GLY A 340 17.97 9.08 10.05
CA GLY A 340 17.98 9.74 11.34
C GLY A 340 19.37 9.81 11.98
N THR A 341 19.53 10.71 12.93
CA THR A 341 20.77 11.16 13.59
C THR A 341 21.76 10.08 14.04
N LYS A 342 21.36 8.83 14.23
CA LYS A 342 22.22 7.72 14.64
C LYS A 342 23.17 7.21 13.54
N LYS A 343 22.88 7.45 12.25
CA LYS A 343 23.67 6.95 11.11
C LYS A 343 24.41 8.04 10.33
N ILE A 344 24.24 9.30 10.69
CA ILE A 344 24.90 10.44 10.02
C ILE A 344 26.43 10.28 10.05
N ASP A 345 26.99 9.87 11.18
CA ASP A 345 28.45 9.69 11.31
C ASP A 345 28.95 8.50 10.50
N LEU A 346 28.13 7.44 10.37
CA LEU A 346 28.48 6.24 9.58
C LEU A 346 28.64 6.57 8.08
N TYR A 347 27.81 7.46 7.55
CA TYR A 347 27.80 7.84 6.11
C TYR A 347 28.58 9.09 5.78
N LYS A 348 29.22 9.73 6.76
CA LYS A 348 29.93 11.00 6.59
C LYS A 348 31.03 10.97 5.52
N GLY A 349 31.75 9.87 5.42
CA GLY A 349 32.75 9.63 4.39
C GLY A 349 32.13 9.55 2.99
N THR A 350 31.05 8.77 2.87
CA THR A 350 30.29 8.61 1.62
C THR A 350 29.73 9.94 1.15
N TRP A 351 29.19 10.77 2.06
CA TRP A 351 28.69 12.11 1.70
C TRP A 351 29.76 13.02 1.13
N LYS A 352 30.92 13.09 1.78
CA LYS A 352 32.01 13.93 1.30
C LYS A 352 32.43 13.57 -0.12
N ARG A 353 32.45 12.28 -0.46
CA ARG A 353 32.81 11.82 -1.81
C ARG A 353 31.71 12.11 -2.83
N CYS A 354 30.45 11.91 -2.46
CA CYS A 354 29.32 12.08 -3.37
C CYS A 354 28.87 13.52 -3.57
N GLN A 355 29.24 14.45 -2.67
CA GLN A 355 28.81 15.84 -2.68
C GLN A 355 29.14 16.59 -3.99
N THR A 356 30.33 16.39 -4.54
CA THR A 356 30.75 17.05 -5.78
C THR A 356 29.91 16.63 -6.99
N HIS A 357 29.47 15.37 -7.03
CA HIS A 357 28.65 14.83 -8.11
C HIS A 357 27.19 15.33 -8.06
N ILE A 358 26.68 15.63 -6.88
CA ILE A 358 25.35 16.23 -6.69
C ILE A 358 25.37 17.72 -7.02
N LEU A 359 26.37 18.46 -6.57
CA LEU A 359 26.52 19.88 -6.91
C LEU A 359 26.60 20.11 -8.42
N ALA A 360 27.28 19.22 -9.15
CA ALA A 360 27.34 19.28 -10.60
C ALA A 360 25.95 19.11 -11.26
N VAL A 361 25.09 18.23 -10.73
CA VAL A 361 23.71 18.02 -11.23
C VAL A 361 22.82 19.22 -10.91
N LEU A 362 22.90 19.77 -9.69
CA LEU A 362 22.13 20.93 -9.27
C LEU A 362 22.56 22.20 -10.02
N GLY A 363 23.86 22.42 -10.23
CA GLY A 363 24.40 23.53 -11.01
C GLY A 363 24.00 23.48 -12.50
N ALA A 364 23.87 22.28 -13.07
CA ALA A 364 23.36 22.13 -14.44
C ALA A 364 21.86 22.47 -14.55
N LYS A 365 21.04 22.12 -13.54
CA LYS A 365 19.61 22.49 -13.50
C LYS A 365 19.43 24.01 -13.37
N THR A 366 20.25 24.68 -12.57
CA THR A 366 20.19 26.14 -12.40
C THR A 366 20.51 26.85 -13.70
N LYS A 367 21.57 26.43 -14.43
CA LYS A 367 21.92 26.99 -15.75
C LYS A 367 20.85 26.73 -16.82
N GLN A 368 20.18 25.60 -16.81
CA GLN A 368 19.05 25.34 -17.72
C GLN A 368 17.82 26.20 -17.38
N GLN A 369 17.55 26.46 -16.11
CA GLN A 369 16.47 27.37 -15.70
C GLN A 369 16.76 28.82 -16.00
N GLU A 370 18.03 29.25 -15.97
CA GLU A 370 18.45 30.57 -16.37
C GLU A 370 18.38 30.75 -17.91
N ALA A 371 18.80 29.74 -18.68
CA ALA A 371 18.70 29.77 -20.14
C ALA A 371 17.26 29.82 -20.65
N VAL A 372 16.32 29.09 -20.00
CA VAL A 372 14.88 29.13 -20.32
C VAL A 372 14.25 30.49 -19.95
N LYS A 373 14.79 31.22 -18.97
CA LYS A 373 14.33 32.58 -18.64
C LYS A 373 14.85 33.63 -19.62
N GLU A 374 16.00 33.40 -20.24
CA GLU A 374 16.56 34.31 -21.27
C GLU A 374 15.90 34.15 -22.65
N GLU A 375 15.28 33.01 -22.96
CA GLU A 375 14.57 32.75 -24.21
C GLU A 375 13.10 33.24 -24.24
N THR A 376 12.56 33.78 -23.14
CA THR A 376 11.23 34.37 -23.12
C THR A 376 11.33 35.88 -23.41
N PRO A 377 10.87 36.37 -24.58
CA PRO A 377 10.91 37.78 -24.86
C PRO A 377 9.96 38.55 -23.91
N PRO A 378 10.33 39.77 -23.48
CA PRO A 378 9.50 40.55 -22.56
C PRO A 378 8.16 40.89 -23.21
N ALA A 379 7.07 40.56 -22.53
CA ALA A 379 5.73 40.96 -22.95
C ALA A 379 5.63 42.47 -23.09
N ALA A 380 5.23 42.93 -24.28
CA ALA A 380 5.02 44.32 -24.59
C ALA A 380 3.99 44.93 -23.61
N VAL A 381 4.45 45.95 -22.91
CA VAL A 381 3.59 46.81 -22.09
C VAL A 381 2.89 47.76 -23.05
N GLU A 382 1.63 47.51 -23.36
CA GLU A 382 0.77 48.51 -23.99
C GLU A 382 0.32 49.55 -22.95
N ASP A 383 0.83 50.74 -23.17
CA ASP A 383 0.43 51.98 -22.51
C ASP A 383 -1.02 52.32 -22.86
N VAL A 384 -1.96 52.23 -21.93
CA VAL A 384 -3.25 52.91 -22.05
C VAL A 384 -3.30 54.09 -21.10
N LYS A 385 -2.85 55.21 -21.65
CA LYS A 385 -3.11 56.56 -21.09
C LYS A 385 -4.58 56.95 -21.26
N LYS A 386 -5.19 57.30 -20.14
CA LYS A 386 -6.16 58.38 -19.90
C LYS A 386 -7.16 58.74 -21.02
N THR A 387 -8.42 58.58 -20.73
CA THR A 387 -9.36 59.73 -20.88
C THR A 387 -10.42 59.67 -19.79
N SER A 388 -10.36 60.68 -18.97
CA SER A 388 -11.44 61.12 -18.06
C SER A 388 -12.34 62.06 -18.83
N LYS A 389 -13.66 61.98 -18.71
CA LYS A 389 -14.60 63.06 -18.35
C LYS A 389 -16.01 62.82 -18.79
N ARG A 390 -16.95 63.07 -17.88
CA ARG A 390 -18.30 63.64 -18.02
C ARG A 390 -19.35 62.76 -18.76
N ALA A 391 -20.56 62.59 -18.28
CA ALA A 391 -21.48 63.50 -17.57
C ALA A 391 -22.68 62.72 -17.03
N LYS A 392 -23.16 63.17 -15.90
CA LYS A 392 -24.53 63.41 -15.46
C LYS A 392 -25.66 63.04 -16.44
N LYS A 393 -26.50 62.12 -16.09
CA LYS A 393 -27.89 62.36 -15.64
C LYS A 393 -28.45 61.10 -15.04
#